data_cb561b110eb16d3a8566afab15463bb7
#
_entry.id   cb561b110eb16d3a8566afab15463bb7
#
_cell.length_a   1.000
_cell.length_b   1.000
_cell.length_c   1.000
_cell.angle_alpha   90.00
_cell.angle_beta   90.00
_cell.angle_gamma   90.00
#
_symmetry.space_group_name_H-M   'P 1'
#
loop_
_entity.id
_entity.type
_entity.pdbx_description
1 polymer ?
#
loop_
_entity_poly.entity_id
_entity_poly.type
_entity_poly.pdbx_seq_one_letter_code
_entity_poly.pdbx_strand_id
1 'polypeptide(L)'
;PEFDILVDEGKAYADKLEAAGKLVAYKSFAQQMHGFFAMPDALPVGFEAMDWVAREIDGHLNPAETVDAVVVGAGFSGMYQLHRLREMGLSVQVFEAGEDVGGTWFWNRYPGARVDIESMAYSFSFSKELEQDWVWSEKYSPQPELLRYAQHVADRFDLKRNITFNTRVESAHFDDDKDEWLITTECGKRVRA
;
A
#
# COMPACT_ATOMS: atom_id res chain seq x y z
N PRO A 1 26.96 15.48 -14.98
CA PRO A 1 27.33 16.76 -14.30
C PRO A 1 27.65 17.84 -15.32
N GLU A 2 27.37 19.10 -14.99
CA GLU A 2 27.51 20.23 -15.94
C GLU A 2 28.98 20.57 -16.23
N PHE A 3 29.85 20.36 -15.24
CA PHE A 3 31.30 20.64 -15.33
C PHE A 3 32.11 19.35 -15.54
N ASP A 4 31.62 18.45 -16.38
CA ASP A 4 32.25 17.19 -16.71
C ASP A 4 32.60 17.15 -18.19
N ILE A 5 33.85 16.87 -18.52
CA ILE A 5 34.33 16.78 -19.92
C ILE A 5 33.64 15.65 -20.69
N LEU A 6 33.02 14.68 -19.99
CA LEU A 6 32.31 13.55 -20.57
C LEU A 6 30.79 13.74 -20.62
N VAL A 7 30.25 14.93 -20.28
CA VAL A 7 28.80 15.16 -20.20
C VAL A 7 28.09 14.88 -21.52
N ASP A 8 28.64 15.35 -22.63
CA ASP A 8 28.07 15.18 -23.97
C ASP A 8 28.15 13.71 -24.42
N GLU A 9 29.26 13.01 -24.13
CA GLU A 9 29.40 11.58 -24.41
C GLU A 9 28.43 10.74 -23.59
N GLY A 10 28.25 11.08 -22.29
CA GLY A 10 27.30 10.43 -21.41
C GLY A 10 25.86 10.56 -21.92
N LYS A 11 25.48 11.78 -22.35
CA LYS A 11 24.17 12.03 -22.94
C LYS A 11 23.99 11.25 -24.25
N ALA A 12 24.96 11.29 -25.15
CA ALA A 12 24.91 10.55 -26.42
C ALA A 12 24.84 9.03 -26.22
N TYR A 13 25.45 8.52 -25.15
CA TYR A 13 25.36 7.10 -24.79
C TYR A 13 23.97 6.75 -24.28
N ALA A 14 23.39 7.60 -23.41
CA ALA A 14 22.02 7.42 -22.95
C ALA A 14 21.02 7.41 -24.11
N ASP A 15 21.14 8.35 -25.06
CA ASP A 15 20.29 8.41 -26.25
C ASP A 15 20.37 7.14 -27.13
N LYS A 16 21.57 6.55 -27.24
CA LYS A 16 21.75 5.26 -27.94
C LYS A 16 21.07 4.10 -27.21
N LEU A 17 21.16 4.08 -25.87
CA LEU A 17 20.49 3.07 -25.07
C LEU A 17 18.97 3.21 -25.15
N GLU A 18 18.47 4.43 -25.14
CA GLU A 18 17.03 4.73 -25.31
C GLU A 18 16.54 4.24 -26.68
N ALA A 19 17.24 4.60 -27.75
CA ALA A 19 16.91 4.16 -29.11
C ALA A 19 16.93 2.62 -29.27
N ALA A 20 17.75 1.94 -28.47
CA ALA A 20 17.84 0.49 -28.43
C ALA A 20 16.83 -0.17 -27.45
N GLY A 21 16.00 0.61 -26.75
CA GLY A 21 15.08 0.13 -25.72
C GLY A 21 15.79 -0.50 -24.50
N LYS A 22 17.00 -0.02 -24.19
CA LYS A 22 17.84 -0.56 -23.11
C LYS A 22 18.11 0.46 -21.99
N LEU A 23 17.66 1.70 -22.15
CA LEU A 23 17.78 2.71 -21.09
C LEU A 23 16.71 2.47 -20.03
N VAL A 24 17.15 2.31 -18.77
CA VAL A 24 16.24 2.22 -17.61
C VAL A 24 15.92 3.63 -17.11
N ALA A 25 16.95 4.41 -16.83
CA ALA A 25 16.80 5.79 -16.38
C ALA A 25 18.06 6.61 -16.72
N TYR A 26 17.89 7.92 -16.87
CA TYR A 26 18.98 8.87 -17.03
C TYR A 26 18.71 10.14 -16.23
N LYS A 27 19.67 10.56 -15.41
CA LYS A 27 19.58 11.82 -14.64
C LYS A 27 20.91 12.56 -14.72
N SER A 28 20.84 13.85 -15.07
CA SER A 28 21.98 14.75 -15.01
C SER A 28 21.87 15.62 -13.75
N PHE A 29 22.97 15.72 -12.99
CA PHE A 29 23.07 16.58 -11.82
C PHE A 29 23.79 17.86 -12.21
N ALA A 30 23.05 18.99 -12.26
CA ALA A 30 23.57 20.29 -12.62
C ALA A 30 24.63 20.78 -11.61
N GLN A 31 25.56 21.65 -12.08
CA GLN A 31 26.62 22.24 -11.26
C GLN A 31 27.56 21.24 -10.56
N GLN A 32 27.64 20.01 -11.04
CA GLN A 32 28.54 19.01 -10.51
C GLN A 32 29.74 18.78 -11.44
N MET A 33 30.85 18.35 -10.81
CA MET A 33 32.09 17.99 -11.51
C MET A 33 32.16 16.49 -11.77
N HIS A 34 33.10 16.05 -12.61
CA HIS A 34 33.41 14.65 -12.81
C HIS A 34 33.77 13.97 -11.48
N GLY A 35 33.23 12.80 -11.26
CA GLY A 35 33.52 12.00 -10.06
C GLY A 35 32.80 12.43 -8.77
N PHE A 36 31.89 13.41 -8.81
CA PHE A 36 31.12 13.87 -7.63
C PHE A 36 30.42 12.70 -6.88
N PHE A 37 29.96 11.71 -7.63
CA PHE A 37 29.31 10.51 -7.10
C PHE A 37 30.20 9.71 -6.13
N ALA A 38 31.52 9.72 -6.33
CA ALA A 38 32.48 9.00 -5.50
C ALA A 38 32.95 9.81 -4.27
N MET A 39 32.47 11.02 -4.09
CA MET A 39 32.89 11.94 -3.02
C MET A 39 31.70 12.51 -2.22
N PRO A 40 30.79 11.67 -1.72
CA PRO A 40 29.55 12.14 -1.09
C PRO A 40 29.82 12.96 0.20
N ASP A 41 30.87 12.65 0.94
CA ASP A 41 31.24 13.40 2.15
C ASP A 41 31.67 14.84 1.87
N ALA A 42 32.27 15.09 0.70
CA ALA A 42 32.67 16.41 0.26
C ALA A 42 31.60 17.14 -0.56
N LEU A 43 30.74 16.38 -1.25
CA LEU A 43 29.69 16.87 -2.14
C LEU A 43 28.37 16.17 -1.79
N PRO A 44 27.53 16.76 -0.92
CA PRO A 44 26.31 16.13 -0.44
C PRO A 44 25.35 15.61 -1.53
N VAL A 45 25.38 16.24 -2.72
CA VAL A 45 24.63 15.76 -3.90
C VAL A 45 25.07 14.36 -4.34
N GLY A 46 26.23 13.88 -3.93
CA GLY A 46 26.68 12.49 -4.13
C GLY A 46 25.75 11.49 -3.44
N PHE A 47 25.29 11.77 -2.21
CA PHE A 47 24.29 10.94 -1.52
C PHE A 47 22.96 10.93 -2.29
N GLU A 48 22.48 12.09 -2.76
CA GLU A 48 21.25 12.16 -3.56
C GLU A 48 21.34 11.32 -4.84
N ALA A 49 22.51 11.32 -5.48
CA ALA A 49 22.75 10.53 -6.68
C ALA A 49 22.80 9.03 -6.36
N MET A 50 23.42 8.62 -5.25
CA MET A 50 23.44 7.23 -4.79
C MET A 50 22.02 6.72 -4.47
N ASP A 51 21.24 7.51 -3.73
CA ASP A 51 19.86 7.20 -3.40
C ASP A 51 18.98 7.09 -4.64
N TRP A 52 19.17 7.97 -5.60
CA TRP A 52 18.46 7.89 -6.87
C TRP A 52 18.80 6.61 -7.63
N VAL A 53 20.09 6.26 -7.78
CA VAL A 53 20.54 5.02 -8.44
C VAL A 53 19.98 3.79 -7.71
N ALA A 54 20.04 3.78 -6.38
CA ALA A 54 19.51 2.66 -5.58
C ALA A 54 18.01 2.47 -5.81
N ARG A 55 17.22 3.56 -5.83
CA ARG A 55 15.78 3.49 -6.12
C ARG A 55 15.48 3.00 -7.53
N GLU A 56 16.22 3.44 -8.54
CA GLU A 56 16.01 2.99 -9.93
C GLU A 56 16.34 1.51 -10.09
N ILE A 57 17.44 1.04 -9.51
CA ILE A 57 17.84 -0.39 -9.52
C ILE A 57 16.77 -1.22 -8.80
N ASP A 58 16.38 -0.82 -7.59
CA ASP A 58 15.38 -1.54 -6.82
C ASP A 58 14.01 -1.57 -7.54
N GLY A 59 13.58 -0.44 -8.09
CA GLY A 59 12.34 -0.36 -8.87
C GLY A 59 12.34 -1.25 -10.12
N HIS A 60 13.50 -1.47 -10.73
CA HIS A 60 13.65 -2.33 -11.90
C HIS A 60 13.72 -3.83 -11.54
N LEU A 61 14.43 -4.15 -10.46
CA LEU A 61 14.60 -5.54 -9.99
C LEU A 61 13.34 -6.06 -9.25
N ASN A 62 12.65 -5.17 -8.54
CA ASN A 62 11.48 -5.47 -7.73
C ASN A 62 10.30 -4.58 -8.16
N PRO A 63 9.71 -4.81 -9.35
CA PRO A 63 8.61 -3.99 -9.82
C PRO A 63 7.41 -4.10 -8.87
N ALA A 64 6.81 -2.95 -8.55
CA ALA A 64 5.59 -2.92 -7.76
C ALA A 64 4.40 -3.41 -8.58
N GLU A 65 3.50 -4.18 -7.98
CA GLU A 65 2.18 -4.45 -8.54
C GLU A 65 1.40 -3.12 -8.59
N THR A 66 0.52 -2.95 -9.59
CA THR A 66 -0.32 -1.75 -9.70
C THR A 66 -1.78 -2.11 -9.49
N VAL A 67 -2.46 -1.32 -8.67
CA VAL A 67 -3.91 -1.38 -8.44
C VAL A 67 -4.48 0.04 -8.44
N ASP A 68 -5.81 0.17 -8.51
CA ASP A 68 -6.47 1.49 -8.43
C ASP A 68 -6.53 2.03 -7.00
N ALA A 69 -6.51 1.15 -5.99
CA ALA A 69 -6.56 1.55 -4.60
C ALA A 69 -5.92 0.53 -3.66
N VAL A 70 -5.24 1.02 -2.63
CA VAL A 70 -4.78 0.21 -1.49
C VAL A 70 -5.53 0.63 -0.23
N VAL A 71 -6.02 -0.36 0.53
CA VAL A 71 -6.64 -0.16 1.85
C VAL A 71 -5.77 -0.80 2.92
N VAL A 72 -5.50 -0.08 4.00
CA VAL A 72 -4.69 -0.57 5.13
C VAL A 72 -5.62 -0.94 6.29
N GLY A 73 -5.63 -2.21 6.64
CA GLY A 73 -6.45 -2.80 7.70
C GLY A 73 -7.78 -3.37 7.19
N ALA A 74 -8.16 -4.56 7.70
CA ALA A 74 -9.41 -5.26 7.43
C ALA A 74 -10.39 -5.22 8.62
N GLY A 75 -10.43 -4.08 9.32
CA GLY A 75 -11.51 -3.77 10.26
C GLY A 75 -12.80 -3.39 9.53
N PHE A 76 -13.83 -3.00 10.27
CA PHE A 76 -15.14 -2.61 9.71
C PHE A 76 -15.02 -1.56 8.60
N SER A 77 -14.23 -0.51 8.85
CA SER A 77 -13.99 0.55 7.86
C SER A 77 -13.32 0.04 6.59
N GLY A 78 -12.24 -0.76 6.73
CA GLY A 78 -11.51 -1.30 5.57
C GLY A 78 -12.34 -2.29 4.75
N MET A 79 -13.13 -3.14 5.41
CA MET A 79 -14.07 -4.05 4.73
C MET A 79 -15.13 -3.27 3.93
N TYR A 80 -15.68 -2.19 4.50
CA TYR A 80 -16.65 -1.36 3.79
C TYR A 80 -16.02 -0.62 2.61
N GLN A 81 -14.82 -0.05 2.78
CA GLN A 81 -14.09 0.58 1.68
C GLN A 81 -13.82 -0.42 0.55
N LEU A 82 -13.32 -1.61 0.87
CA LEU A 82 -13.09 -2.66 -0.12
C LEU A 82 -14.36 -3.00 -0.89
N HIS A 83 -15.47 -3.20 -0.17
CA HIS A 83 -16.77 -3.48 -0.80
C HIS A 83 -17.18 -2.37 -1.78
N ARG A 84 -17.13 -1.10 -1.35
CA ARG A 84 -17.53 0.04 -2.18
C ARG A 84 -16.62 0.27 -3.37
N LEU A 85 -15.32 0.18 -3.20
CA LEU A 85 -14.36 0.37 -4.29
C LEU A 85 -14.53 -0.74 -5.36
N ARG A 86 -14.79 -1.99 -4.93
CA ARG A 86 -15.11 -3.08 -5.86
C ARG A 86 -16.43 -2.86 -6.63
N GLU A 87 -17.46 -2.32 -5.98
CA GLU A 87 -18.71 -1.95 -6.67
C GLU A 87 -18.52 -0.85 -7.73
N MET A 88 -17.51 0.01 -7.54
CA MET A 88 -17.10 1.01 -8.52
C MET A 88 -16.26 0.42 -9.67
N GLY A 89 -15.96 -0.87 -9.63
CA GLY A 89 -15.17 -1.56 -10.66
C GLY A 89 -13.65 -1.39 -10.51
N LEU A 90 -13.17 -0.87 -9.36
CA LEU A 90 -11.76 -0.64 -9.11
C LEU A 90 -11.04 -1.93 -8.68
N SER A 91 -9.79 -2.06 -9.10
CA SER A 91 -8.86 -3.07 -8.58
C SER A 91 -8.36 -2.62 -7.21
N VAL A 92 -8.56 -3.46 -6.18
CA VAL A 92 -8.28 -3.09 -4.79
C VAL A 92 -7.44 -4.16 -4.12
N GLN A 93 -6.39 -3.73 -3.42
CA GLN A 93 -5.61 -4.58 -2.51
C GLN A 93 -5.80 -4.09 -1.08
N VAL A 94 -6.12 -5.01 -0.17
CA VAL A 94 -6.13 -4.73 1.28
C VAL A 94 -4.98 -5.46 1.96
N PHE A 95 -4.27 -4.78 2.84
CA PHE A 95 -3.26 -5.38 3.71
C PHE A 95 -3.75 -5.36 5.15
N GLU A 96 -3.77 -6.53 5.79
CA GLU A 96 -4.15 -6.72 7.19
C GLU A 96 -2.99 -7.36 7.97
N ALA A 97 -2.60 -6.74 9.08
CA ALA A 97 -1.53 -7.24 9.94
C ALA A 97 -1.92 -8.51 10.72
N GLY A 98 -3.21 -8.69 10.97
CA GLY A 98 -3.76 -9.88 11.62
C GLY A 98 -3.99 -11.04 10.66
N GLU A 99 -4.34 -12.18 11.23
CA GLU A 99 -4.64 -13.41 10.48
C GLU A 99 -6.09 -13.47 9.94
N ASP A 100 -6.96 -12.53 10.36
CA ASP A 100 -8.35 -12.47 9.93
C ASP A 100 -8.89 -11.04 10.02
N VAL A 101 -10.09 -10.83 9.51
CA VAL A 101 -10.84 -9.57 9.57
C VAL A 101 -11.32 -9.26 10.99
N GLY A 102 -11.79 -8.02 11.21
CA GLY A 102 -12.44 -7.61 12.45
C GLY A 102 -11.81 -6.42 13.14
N GLY A 103 -10.55 -6.08 12.84
CA GLY A 103 -9.86 -4.93 13.39
C GLY A 103 -9.90 -4.88 14.92
N THR A 104 -10.57 -3.89 15.50
CA THR A 104 -10.75 -3.76 16.96
C THR A 104 -11.23 -5.06 17.61
N TRP A 105 -12.16 -5.77 16.98
CA TRP A 105 -12.75 -6.99 17.51
C TRP A 105 -11.91 -8.24 17.29
N PHE A 106 -10.96 -8.18 16.40
CA PHE A 106 -9.92 -9.20 16.26
C PHE A 106 -8.83 -9.04 17.34
N TRP A 107 -8.40 -7.81 17.63
CA TRP A 107 -7.27 -7.56 18.53
C TRP A 107 -7.66 -7.48 20.01
N ASN A 108 -8.83 -6.91 20.34
CA ASN A 108 -9.24 -6.67 21.72
C ASN A 108 -10.10 -7.82 22.28
N ARG A 109 -9.44 -8.82 22.86
CA ARG A 109 -10.06 -10.06 23.37
C ARG A 109 -10.05 -10.12 24.89
N TYR A 110 -10.07 -8.98 25.59
CA TYR A 110 -10.11 -8.95 27.04
C TYR A 110 -11.49 -9.34 27.60
N PRO A 111 -11.56 -9.92 28.84
CA PRO A 111 -12.83 -10.31 29.44
C PRO A 111 -13.80 -9.13 29.57
N GLY A 112 -15.03 -9.31 29.07
CA GLY A 112 -16.06 -8.27 29.09
C GLY A 112 -16.01 -7.26 27.96
N ALA A 113 -15.11 -7.40 26.98
CA ALA A 113 -15.08 -6.54 25.79
C ALA A 113 -16.42 -6.63 25.04
N ARG A 114 -17.05 -5.49 24.80
CA ARG A 114 -18.33 -5.37 24.10
C ARG A 114 -18.52 -3.97 23.51
N VAL A 115 -19.51 -3.80 22.64
CA VAL A 115 -19.90 -2.48 22.13
C VAL A 115 -20.51 -1.62 23.24
N ASP A 116 -20.32 -0.33 23.13
CA ASP A 116 -20.87 0.74 23.97
C ASP A 116 -22.13 1.40 23.37
N ILE A 117 -22.50 1.01 22.14
CA ILE A 117 -23.74 1.39 21.45
C ILE A 117 -24.56 0.14 21.13
N GLU A 118 -25.82 0.32 20.73
CA GLU A 118 -26.69 -0.79 20.39
C GLU A 118 -26.14 -1.59 19.20
N SER A 119 -26.14 -2.93 19.28
CA SER A 119 -25.58 -3.82 18.27
C SER A 119 -26.14 -3.60 16.87
N MET A 120 -27.42 -3.30 16.75
CA MET A 120 -28.04 -2.96 15.47
C MET A 120 -27.46 -1.68 14.84
N ALA A 121 -27.14 -0.67 15.66
CA ALA A 121 -26.50 0.57 15.18
C ALA A 121 -25.02 0.35 14.81
N TYR A 122 -24.40 -0.72 15.32
CA TYR A 122 -23.02 -1.12 14.99
C TYR A 122 -22.93 -2.01 13.75
N SER A 123 -24.07 -2.36 13.14
CA SER A 123 -24.14 -3.18 11.93
C SER A 123 -23.89 -2.36 10.66
N PHE A 124 -23.44 -3.04 9.62
CA PHE A 124 -23.43 -2.45 8.28
C PHE A 124 -24.85 -2.32 7.74
N SER A 125 -25.17 -1.18 7.14
CA SER A 125 -26.47 -0.84 6.56
C SER A 125 -26.49 -0.75 5.03
N PHE A 126 -25.41 -1.18 4.37
CA PHE A 126 -25.29 -1.07 2.91
C PHE A 126 -26.04 -2.18 2.14
N SER A 127 -26.50 -3.23 2.82
CA SER A 127 -27.31 -4.30 2.23
C SER A 127 -28.46 -4.68 3.17
N LYS A 128 -29.68 -4.59 2.64
CA LYS A 128 -30.91 -4.99 3.37
C LYS A 128 -30.93 -6.49 3.65
N GLU A 129 -30.39 -7.28 2.74
CA GLU A 129 -30.27 -8.73 2.90
C GLU A 129 -29.31 -9.06 4.05
N LEU A 130 -28.20 -8.35 4.17
CA LEU A 130 -27.26 -8.51 5.30
C LEU A 130 -27.93 -8.18 6.64
N GLU A 131 -28.74 -7.12 6.71
CA GLU A 131 -29.49 -6.74 7.91
C GLU A 131 -30.49 -7.82 8.35
N GLN A 132 -31.01 -8.61 7.41
CA GLN A 132 -31.95 -9.72 7.68
C GLN A 132 -31.23 -11.03 8.01
N ASP A 133 -30.01 -11.23 7.55
CA ASP A 133 -29.25 -12.48 7.74
C ASP A 133 -28.65 -12.61 9.15
N TRP A 134 -28.50 -11.49 9.87
CA TRP A 134 -27.83 -11.49 11.16
C TRP A 134 -28.79 -11.09 12.29
N VAL A 135 -28.89 -11.94 13.29
CA VAL A 135 -29.68 -11.70 14.51
C VAL A 135 -28.73 -11.56 15.70
N TRP A 136 -28.67 -10.37 16.27
CA TRP A 136 -27.87 -10.11 17.45
C TRP A 136 -28.45 -10.79 18.69
N SER A 137 -27.60 -11.45 19.47
CA SER A 137 -28.01 -12.15 20.69
C SER A 137 -28.30 -11.21 21.86
N GLU A 138 -27.66 -10.04 21.85
CA GLU A 138 -27.78 -9.04 22.91
C GLU A 138 -27.87 -7.61 22.34
N LYS A 139 -28.52 -6.71 23.11
CA LYS A 139 -28.61 -5.29 22.77
C LYS A 139 -27.22 -4.65 22.64
N TYR A 140 -26.25 -5.08 23.45
CA TYR A 140 -24.85 -4.64 23.46
C TYR A 140 -23.96 -5.88 23.33
N SER A 141 -23.70 -6.33 22.13
CA SER A 141 -23.05 -7.59 21.87
C SER A 141 -21.59 -7.65 22.33
N PRO A 142 -21.16 -8.81 22.83
CA PRO A 142 -19.78 -9.03 23.23
C PRO A 142 -18.84 -9.21 22.04
N GLN A 143 -17.53 -8.99 22.28
CA GLN A 143 -16.47 -9.12 21.29
C GLN A 143 -16.56 -10.40 20.42
N PRO A 144 -16.79 -11.60 20.95
CA PRO A 144 -16.84 -12.80 20.10
C PRO A 144 -17.96 -12.78 19.06
N GLU A 145 -19.08 -12.15 19.36
CA GLU A 145 -20.18 -12.02 18.41
C GLU A 145 -19.88 -10.98 17.34
N LEU A 146 -19.26 -9.86 17.71
CA LEU A 146 -18.81 -8.82 16.76
C LEU A 146 -17.76 -9.35 15.80
N LEU A 147 -16.84 -10.18 16.29
CA LEU A 147 -15.85 -10.83 15.42
C LEU A 147 -16.53 -11.79 14.43
N ARG A 148 -17.46 -12.63 14.90
CA ARG A 148 -18.23 -13.53 14.01
C ARG A 148 -19.05 -12.74 12.98
N TYR A 149 -19.62 -11.62 13.37
CA TYR A 149 -20.34 -10.75 12.43
C TYR A 149 -19.40 -10.19 11.35
N ALA A 150 -18.23 -9.69 11.72
CA ALA A 150 -17.23 -9.22 10.76
C ALA A 150 -16.80 -10.34 9.78
N GLN A 151 -16.57 -11.55 10.29
CA GLN A 151 -16.23 -12.73 9.48
C GLN A 151 -17.38 -13.11 8.54
N HIS A 152 -18.62 -13.12 9.04
CA HIS A 152 -19.82 -13.37 8.24
C HIS A 152 -19.94 -12.37 7.07
N VAL A 153 -19.74 -11.09 7.34
CA VAL A 153 -19.76 -10.05 6.29
C VAL A 153 -18.65 -10.28 5.25
N ALA A 154 -17.42 -10.55 5.71
CA ALA A 154 -16.31 -10.81 4.82
C ALA A 154 -16.53 -12.03 3.91
N ASP A 155 -17.11 -13.10 4.44
CA ASP A 155 -17.40 -14.32 3.70
C ASP A 155 -18.60 -14.10 2.74
N ARG A 156 -19.68 -13.46 3.19
CA ARG A 156 -20.87 -13.19 2.39
C ARG A 156 -20.58 -12.36 1.13
N PHE A 157 -19.71 -11.36 1.23
CA PHE A 157 -19.33 -10.48 0.13
C PHE A 157 -18.00 -10.89 -0.54
N ASP A 158 -17.46 -12.05 -0.19
CA ASP A 158 -16.20 -12.55 -0.75
C ASP A 158 -15.09 -11.48 -0.70
N LEU A 159 -14.94 -10.83 0.47
CA LEU A 159 -13.96 -9.77 0.65
C LEU A 159 -12.55 -10.32 0.84
N LYS A 160 -12.43 -11.50 1.47
CA LYS A 160 -11.13 -12.09 1.83
C LYS A 160 -10.21 -12.32 0.64
N ARG A 161 -10.75 -12.52 -0.57
CA ARG A 161 -9.94 -12.71 -1.78
C ARG A 161 -9.05 -11.52 -2.16
N ASN A 162 -9.43 -10.31 -1.72
CA ASN A 162 -8.64 -9.09 -1.95
C ASN A 162 -7.86 -8.64 -0.71
N ILE A 163 -7.83 -9.45 0.35
CA ILE A 163 -7.13 -9.15 1.59
C ILE A 163 -5.90 -10.04 1.71
N THR A 164 -4.73 -9.44 1.85
CA THR A 164 -3.51 -10.17 2.23
C THR A 164 -3.34 -10.05 3.74
N PHE A 165 -3.58 -11.15 4.43
CA PHE A 165 -3.45 -11.27 5.89
C PHE A 165 -1.98 -11.45 6.31
N ASN A 166 -1.71 -11.31 7.62
CA ASN A 166 -0.37 -11.41 8.22
C ASN A 166 0.65 -10.51 7.51
N THR A 167 0.18 -9.35 7.02
CA THR A 167 0.97 -8.44 6.20
C THR A 167 0.79 -7.02 6.71
N ARG A 168 1.81 -6.53 7.41
CA ARG A 168 1.85 -5.16 7.92
C ARG A 168 2.41 -4.22 6.85
N VAL A 169 1.74 -3.11 6.62
CA VAL A 169 2.29 -1.99 5.85
C VAL A 169 3.33 -1.28 6.71
N GLU A 170 4.53 -1.15 6.17
CA GLU A 170 5.66 -0.48 6.81
C GLU A 170 5.72 0.99 6.40
N SER A 171 5.48 1.28 5.12
CA SER A 171 5.49 2.65 4.62
C SER A 171 4.50 2.87 3.47
N ALA A 172 4.09 4.13 3.33
CA ALA A 172 3.33 4.62 2.20
C ALA A 172 3.93 5.99 1.81
N HIS A 173 4.49 6.09 0.61
CA HIS A 173 5.11 7.30 0.09
C HIS A 173 4.38 7.75 -1.16
N PHE A 174 4.00 9.03 -1.19
CA PHE A 174 3.44 9.63 -2.39
C PHE A 174 4.57 10.07 -3.32
N ASP A 175 4.48 9.70 -4.58
CA ASP A 175 5.41 10.09 -5.65
C ASP A 175 4.78 11.24 -6.43
N ASP A 176 5.18 12.46 -6.12
CA ASP A 176 4.64 13.69 -6.73
C ASP A 176 4.86 13.77 -8.25
N ASP A 177 5.91 13.10 -8.76
CA ASP A 177 6.21 13.10 -10.20
C ASP A 177 5.29 12.15 -10.99
N LYS A 178 4.77 11.12 -10.34
CA LYS A 178 3.91 10.09 -10.94
C LYS A 178 2.45 10.17 -10.50
N ASP A 179 2.14 11.01 -9.51
CA ASP A 179 0.82 11.13 -8.89
C ASP A 179 0.29 9.78 -8.37
N GLU A 180 1.18 9.00 -7.72
CA GLU A 180 0.94 7.65 -7.25
C GLU A 180 1.46 7.43 -5.83
N TRP A 181 0.79 6.55 -5.08
CA TRP A 181 1.31 6.03 -3.82
C TRP A 181 2.17 4.79 -4.06
N LEU A 182 3.32 4.72 -3.41
CA LEU A 182 4.10 3.50 -3.27
C LEU A 182 3.95 2.96 -1.85
N ILE A 183 3.31 1.81 -1.73
CA ILE A 183 3.11 1.10 -0.47
C ILE A 183 4.14 -0.02 -0.36
N THR A 184 4.81 -0.12 0.78
CA THR A 184 5.77 -1.20 1.07
C THR A 184 5.35 -1.91 2.35
N THR A 185 5.41 -3.23 2.35
CA THR A 185 5.08 -4.09 3.48
C THR A 185 6.34 -4.60 4.18
N GLU A 186 6.24 -5.04 5.44
CA GLU A 186 7.36 -5.61 6.21
C GLU A 186 8.03 -6.82 5.53
N CYS A 187 7.29 -7.57 4.70
CA CYS A 187 7.84 -8.68 3.91
C CYS A 187 8.46 -8.25 2.57
N GLY A 188 8.54 -6.96 2.29
CA GLY A 188 9.13 -6.40 1.07
C GLY A 188 8.20 -6.37 -0.15
N LYS A 189 6.92 -6.77 -0.02
CA LYS A 189 5.95 -6.59 -1.13
C LYS A 189 5.72 -5.10 -1.37
N ARG A 190 5.70 -4.70 -2.65
CA ARG A 190 5.50 -3.32 -3.08
C ARG A 190 4.28 -3.22 -3.99
N VAL A 191 3.44 -2.20 -3.76
CA VAL A 191 2.24 -1.94 -4.55
C VAL A 191 2.12 -0.44 -4.83
N ARG A 192 1.77 -0.09 -6.06
CA ARG A 192 1.42 1.27 -6.48
C ARG A 192 -0.10 1.43 -6.56
N ALA A 193 -0.60 2.60 -6.18
CA ALA A 193 -2.02 2.94 -6.23
C ALA A 193 -2.22 4.42 -6.57
#